data_ec0f5e37bf157611b51bb308c48740cd
#
_entry.id   ec0f5e37bf157611b51bb308c48740cd
#
_cell.length_a   1.000
_cell.length_b   1.000
_cell.length_c   1.000
_cell.angle_alpha   90.00
_cell.angle_beta   90.00
_cell.angle_gamma   90.00
#
_symmetry.space_group_name_H-M   'P 1'
#
loop_
_entity.id
_entity.type
_entity.pdbx_description
1 polymer ?
#
loop_
_entity_poly.entity_id
_entity_poly.type
_entity_poly.pdbx_seq_one_letter_code
_entity_poly.pdbx_strand_id
1 'polypeptide(L)'
;QKKANHAAAQGLMFSVVHGLLIMALCLIGMPAFLGAFTSKQSVVDLGAEYSDIVFLFAVIVNVGITYEKIFQSVGRMKETMICMVIGFVANIVLDPLLIFGVGFFPKMGIRGAAVATGIGQVLTLIAYIVFDKVKPLPVRINRESLSFDGEVCGRMYGIGIPATLNMALPSVLITALNGILSVYSESYVLVLGVYYKLQTFIYLPANGIIQGIRPLVGYNYGAGENRRVEKIYRLSLGMAALLMAAGTVACMTVPSQLMSLFSDSADTVSKGCTALRIICLGFIVSSLSVTYSGTLEALGEGVPSLVISLLRYIVVIIPAAFILSRAIGAVGVWWAFVITECTAAVAACILFHRIWGRKSKASEGKIA
;
A
#
# COMPACT_ATOMS: atom_id res chain seq x y z
N GLN A 1 -3.15 -14.65 25.42
CA GLN A 1 -2.48 -15.59 24.51
C GLN A 1 -3.48 -16.39 23.66
N LYS A 2 -4.56 -16.97 24.26
CA LYS A 2 -5.59 -17.70 23.50
C LYS A 2 -6.18 -16.89 22.34
N LYS A 3 -6.65 -15.65 22.58
CA LYS A 3 -7.18 -14.79 21.50
C LYS A 3 -6.16 -14.49 20.39
N ALA A 4 -4.88 -14.36 20.72
CA ALA A 4 -3.83 -14.15 19.72
C ALA A 4 -3.60 -15.41 18.85
N ASN A 5 -3.64 -16.60 19.48
CA ASN A 5 -3.55 -17.87 18.77
C ASN A 5 -4.75 -18.07 17.82
N HIS A 6 -5.97 -17.77 18.28
CA HIS A 6 -7.17 -17.79 17.43
C HIS A 6 -7.08 -16.80 16.27
N ALA A 7 -6.64 -15.58 16.52
CA ALA A 7 -6.48 -14.57 15.47
C ALA A 7 -5.48 -15.00 14.38
N ALA A 8 -4.33 -15.58 14.77
CA ALA A 8 -3.35 -16.08 13.81
C ALA A 8 -3.86 -17.29 13.02
N ALA A 9 -4.50 -18.24 13.71
CA ALA A 9 -5.04 -19.45 13.06
C ALA A 9 -6.18 -19.10 12.08
N GLN A 10 -7.13 -18.25 12.50
CA GLN A 10 -8.21 -17.78 11.62
C GLN A 10 -7.66 -16.92 10.49
N GLY A 11 -6.65 -16.08 10.73
CA GLY A 11 -5.98 -15.30 9.70
C GLY A 11 -5.39 -16.19 8.61
N LEU A 12 -4.71 -17.29 8.99
CA LEU A 12 -4.20 -18.27 8.02
C LEU A 12 -5.32 -19.02 7.29
N MET A 13 -6.38 -19.41 7.98
CA MET A 13 -7.52 -20.06 7.34
C MET A 13 -8.18 -19.13 6.31
N PHE A 14 -8.43 -17.87 6.68
CA PHE A 14 -9.01 -16.91 5.76
C PHE A 14 -8.07 -16.55 4.62
N SER A 15 -6.76 -16.54 4.83
CA SER A 15 -5.79 -16.30 3.75
C SER A 15 -5.86 -17.37 2.67
N VAL A 16 -6.06 -18.63 3.06
CA VAL A 16 -6.28 -19.73 2.10
C VAL A 16 -7.60 -19.55 1.37
N VAL A 17 -8.69 -19.28 2.09
CA VAL A 17 -10.02 -19.08 1.47
C VAL A 17 -10.01 -17.89 0.51
N HIS A 18 -9.49 -16.73 0.94
CA HIS A 18 -9.39 -15.56 0.08
C HIS A 18 -8.43 -15.79 -1.10
N GLY A 19 -7.31 -16.51 -0.87
CA GLY A 19 -6.39 -16.88 -1.93
C GLY A 19 -7.06 -17.74 -3.01
N LEU A 20 -7.87 -18.72 -2.61
CA LEU A 20 -8.65 -19.56 -3.54
C LEU A 20 -9.72 -18.75 -4.28
N LEU A 21 -10.42 -17.86 -3.58
CA LEU A 21 -11.42 -16.98 -4.19
C LEU A 21 -10.78 -16.04 -5.22
N ILE A 22 -9.68 -15.38 -4.86
CA ILE A 22 -8.94 -14.48 -5.77
C ILE A 22 -8.43 -15.27 -6.97
N MET A 23 -7.83 -16.44 -6.75
CA MET A 23 -7.37 -17.32 -7.81
C MET A 23 -8.50 -17.65 -8.79
N ALA A 24 -9.65 -18.13 -8.29
CA ALA A 24 -10.77 -18.50 -9.15
C ALA A 24 -11.36 -17.29 -9.89
N LEU A 25 -11.58 -16.17 -9.21
CA LEU A 25 -12.12 -14.95 -9.82
C LEU A 25 -11.19 -14.38 -10.90
N CYS A 26 -9.88 -14.37 -10.64
CA CYS A 26 -8.92 -13.83 -11.59
C CYS A 26 -8.69 -14.76 -12.78
N LEU A 27 -8.58 -16.08 -12.59
CA LEU A 27 -8.45 -17.01 -13.69
C LEU A 27 -9.66 -16.98 -14.65
N ILE A 28 -10.87 -16.79 -14.12
CA ILE A 28 -12.08 -16.70 -14.96
C ILE A 28 -12.25 -15.30 -15.56
N GLY A 29 -12.00 -14.25 -14.77
CA GLY A 29 -12.32 -12.87 -15.13
C GLY A 29 -11.26 -12.11 -15.90
N MET A 30 -9.99 -12.57 -15.86
CA MET A 30 -8.87 -11.79 -16.43
C MET A 30 -8.97 -11.56 -17.94
N PRO A 31 -9.36 -12.54 -18.80
CA PRO A 31 -9.49 -12.29 -20.23
C PRO A 31 -10.53 -11.20 -20.55
N ALA A 32 -11.67 -11.23 -19.87
CA ALA A 32 -12.72 -10.21 -20.04
C ALA A 32 -12.26 -8.83 -19.52
N PHE A 33 -11.56 -8.81 -18.39
CA PHE A 33 -10.98 -7.59 -17.84
C PHE A 33 -9.96 -6.96 -18.79
N LEU A 34 -9.00 -7.73 -19.30
CA LEU A 34 -7.99 -7.24 -20.25
C LEU A 34 -8.63 -6.75 -21.56
N GLY A 35 -9.64 -7.46 -22.07
CA GLY A 35 -10.39 -7.06 -23.26
C GLY A 35 -11.13 -5.74 -23.13
N ALA A 36 -11.48 -5.33 -21.90
CA ALA A 36 -12.08 -4.02 -21.63
C ALA A 36 -11.06 -2.86 -21.73
N PHE A 37 -9.74 -3.13 -21.60
CA PHE A 37 -8.70 -2.10 -21.66
C PHE A 37 -8.01 -1.99 -23.01
N THR A 38 -8.03 -3.05 -23.85
CA THR A 38 -7.36 -3.03 -25.14
C THR A 38 -8.09 -3.89 -26.17
N SER A 39 -8.16 -3.38 -27.41
CA SER A 39 -8.67 -4.12 -28.55
C SER A 39 -7.61 -4.99 -29.24
N LYS A 40 -6.33 -4.90 -28.80
CA LYS A 40 -5.25 -5.70 -29.39
C LYS A 40 -5.23 -7.10 -28.77
N GLN A 41 -5.72 -8.09 -29.50
CA GLN A 41 -5.83 -9.48 -29.04
C GLN A 41 -4.48 -10.03 -28.53
N SER A 42 -3.37 -9.72 -29.20
CA SER A 42 -2.04 -10.16 -28.78
C SER A 42 -1.64 -9.68 -27.39
N VAL A 43 -2.11 -8.49 -26.97
CA VAL A 43 -1.85 -7.95 -25.63
C VAL A 43 -2.74 -8.65 -24.61
N VAL A 44 -3.98 -8.94 -24.96
CA VAL A 44 -4.92 -9.72 -24.12
C VAL A 44 -4.36 -11.12 -23.89
N ASP A 45 -3.89 -11.80 -24.94
CA ASP A 45 -3.36 -13.17 -24.85
C ASP A 45 -2.10 -13.22 -23.95
N LEU A 46 -1.14 -12.31 -24.16
CA LEU A 46 0.06 -12.23 -23.34
C LEU A 46 -0.25 -11.88 -21.87
N GLY A 47 -1.22 -10.97 -21.66
CA GLY A 47 -1.66 -10.60 -20.32
C GLY A 47 -2.36 -11.74 -19.60
N ALA A 48 -3.21 -12.51 -20.30
CA ALA A 48 -3.86 -13.69 -19.76
C ALA A 48 -2.84 -14.78 -19.41
N GLU A 49 -1.91 -15.06 -20.32
CA GLU A 49 -0.84 -16.04 -20.13
C GLU A 49 0.03 -15.74 -18.89
N TYR A 50 0.36 -14.47 -18.65
CA TYR A 50 1.07 -14.03 -17.45
C TYR A 50 0.21 -14.19 -16.20
N SER A 51 -1.03 -13.72 -16.28
CA SER A 51 -1.96 -13.69 -15.15
C SER A 51 -2.35 -15.09 -14.69
N ASP A 52 -2.60 -16.01 -15.61
CA ASP A 52 -2.94 -17.39 -15.29
C ASP A 52 -1.89 -18.04 -14.40
N ILE A 53 -0.61 -17.82 -14.72
CA ILE A 53 0.48 -18.38 -13.93
C ILE A 53 0.59 -17.67 -12.57
N VAL A 54 0.56 -16.34 -12.54
CA VAL A 54 0.72 -15.57 -11.29
C VAL A 54 -0.41 -15.88 -10.30
N PHE A 55 -1.66 -15.96 -10.77
CA PHE A 55 -2.79 -16.23 -9.88
C PHE A 55 -2.86 -17.66 -9.36
N LEU A 56 -2.19 -18.63 -9.97
CA LEU A 56 -1.99 -19.96 -9.37
C LEU A 56 -1.24 -19.88 -8.03
N PHE A 57 -0.40 -18.88 -7.84
CA PHE A 57 0.32 -18.64 -6.59
C PHE A 57 -0.44 -17.79 -5.58
N ALA A 58 -1.68 -17.36 -5.87
CA ALA A 58 -2.44 -16.46 -5.02
C ALA A 58 -2.61 -16.98 -3.58
N VAL A 59 -2.82 -18.27 -3.38
CA VAL A 59 -2.90 -18.88 -2.04
C VAL A 59 -1.57 -18.73 -1.30
N ILE A 60 -0.46 -19.02 -1.98
CA ILE A 60 0.90 -18.92 -1.41
C ILE A 60 1.21 -17.49 -1.00
N VAL A 61 0.88 -16.53 -1.86
CA VAL A 61 1.04 -15.09 -1.58
C VAL A 61 0.23 -14.67 -0.35
N ASN A 62 -1.04 -15.04 -0.27
CA ASN A 62 -1.91 -14.67 0.85
C ASN A 62 -1.43 -15.28 2.18
N VAL A 63 -1.03 -16.55 2.16
CA VAL A 63 -0.45 -17.22 3.33
C VAL A 63 0.88 -16.56 3.72
N GLY A 64 1.74 -16.24 2.75
CA GLY A 64 3.01 -15.54 2.97
C GLY A 64 2.82 -14.17 3.63
N ILE A 65 1.87 -13.36 3.14
CA ILE A 65 1.50 -12.06 3.75
C ILE A 65 0.99 -12.26 5.18
N THR A 66 0.21 -13.30 5.45
CA THR A 66 -0.27 -13.58 6.81
C THR A 66 0.88 -13.93 7.74
N TYR A 67 1.82 -14.78 7.33
CA TYR A 67 3.04 -15.05 8.10
C TYR A 67 3.85 -13.77 8.34
N GLU A 68 4.03 -12.95 7.32
CA GLU A 68 4.67 -11.63 7.44
C GLU A 68 4.04 -10.82 8.59
N LYS A 69 2.71 -10.69 8.59
CA LYS A 69 2.00 -9.91 9.63
C LYS A 69 2.08 -10.55 11.01
N ILE A 70 2.08 -11.88 11.11
CA ILE A 70 2.29 -12.58 12.38
C ILE A 70 3.71 -12.31 12.92
N PHE A 71 4.76 -12.43 12.09
CA PHE A 71 6.13 -12.11 12.48
C PHE A 71 6.29 -10.65 12.91
N GLN A 72 5.70 -9.72 12.15
CA GLN A 72 5.70 -8.30 12.49
C GLN A 72 4.99 -8.02 13.82
N SER A 73 3.85 -8.67 14.09
CA SER A 73 3.06 -8.48 15.30
C SER A 73 3.79 -8.90 16.59
N VAL A 74 4.71 -9.84 16.48
CA VAL A 74 5.56 -10.30 17.60
C VAL A 74 6.94 -9.61 17.63
N GLY A 75 7.12 -8.56 16.82
CA GLY A 75 8.34 -7.75 16.80
C GLY A 75 9.52 -8.34 16.02
N ARG A 76 9.32 -9.42 15.26
CA ARG A 76 10.39 -10.07 14.46
C ARG A 76 10.58 -9.41 13.10
N MET A 77 10.89 -8.11 13.10
CA MET A 77 11.03 -7.31 11.89
C MET A 77 12.25 -7.71 11.05
N LYS A 78 13.37 -8.12 11.71
CA LYS A 78 14.59 -8.53 11.01
C LYS A 78 14.37 -9.82 10.22
N GLU A 79 13.74 -10.81 10.83
CA GLU A 79 13.39 -12.07 10.17
C GLU A 79 12.43 -11.81 9.00
N THR A 80 11.43 -10.97 9.19
CA THR A 80 10.51 -10.54 8.11
C THR A 80 11.29 -9.95 6.93
N MET A 81 12.19 -9.00 7.20
CA MET A 81 13.03 -8.39 6.16
C MET A 81 13.85 -9.43 5.40
N ILE A 82 14.50 -10.36 6.12
CA ILE A 82 15.32 -11.42 5.50
C ILE A 82 14.48 -12.30 4.59
N CYS A 83 13.31 -12.75 5.05
CA CYS A 83 12.40 -13.58 4.24
C CYS A 83 11.98 -12.86 2.95
N MET A 84 11.60 -11.58 3.03
CA MET A 84 11.24 -10.79 1.85
C MET A 84 12.43 -10.61 0.89
N VAL A 85 13.62 -10.32 1.42
CA VAL A 85 14.84 -10.15 0.60
C VAL A 85 15.17 -11.44 -0.13
N ILE A 86 15.05 -12.62 0.51
CA ILE A 86 15.26 -13.92 -0.15
C ILE A 86 14.34 -14.05 -1.37
N GLY A 87 13.04 -13.73 -1.24
CA GLY A 87 12.09 -13.82 -2.35
C GLY A 87 12.38 -12.81 -3.46
N PHE A 88 12.70 -11.56 -3.10
CA PHE A 88 13.03 -10.53 -4.09
C PHE A 88 14.35 -10.84 -4.84
N VAL A 89 15.38 -11.26 -4.15
CA VAL A 89 16.65 -11.64 -4.80
C VAL A 89 16.45 -12.85 -5.73
N ALA A 90 15.68 -13.84 -5.27
CA ALA A 90 15.36 -14.99 -6.12
C ALA A 90 14.60 -14.58 -7.39
N ASN A 91 13.60 -13.68 -7.27
CA ASN A 91 12.87 -13.15 -8.42
C ASN A 91 13.80 -12.39 -9.37
N ILE A 92 14.61 -11.44 -8.88
CA ILE A 92 15.57 -10.66 -9.69
C ILE A 92 16.55 -11.56 -10.46
N VAL A 93 17.01 -12.65 -9.83
CA VAL A 93 17.93 -13.59 -10.48
C VAL A 93 17.19 -14.48 -11.49
N LEU A 94 16.01 -14.98 -11.13
CA LEU A 94 15.27 -15.92 -11.99
C LEU A 94 14.61 -15.23 -13.20
N ASP A 95 14.25 -13.95 -13.08
CA ASP A 95 13.62 -13.20 -14.18
C ASP A 95 14.45 -13.27 -15.47
N PRO A 96 15.73 -12.81 -15.53
CA PRO A 96 16.50 -12.89 -16.76
C PRO A 96 16.80 -14.32 -17.18
N LEU A 97 16.97 -15.26 -16.25
CA LEU A 97 17.24 -16.66 -16.56
C LEU A 97 16.07 -17.32 -17.28
N LEU A 98 14.85 -17.10 -16.82
CA LEU A 98 13.64 -17.72 -17.38
C LEU A 98 13.06 -16.92 -18.57
N ILE A 99 13.18 -15.58 -18.56
CA ILE A 99 12.68 -14.76 -19.68
C ILE A 99 13.53 -15.00 -20.93
N PHE A 100 14.84 -14.93 -20.83
CA PHE A 100 15.75 -15.01 -21.97
C PHE A 100 16.26 -16.41 -22.25
N GLY A 101 16.13 -17.36 -21.31
CA GLY A 101 16.62 -18.73 -21.47
C GLY A 101 18.15 -18.78 -21.35
N VAL A 102 18.71 -18.25 -20.25
CA VAL A 102 20.16 -18.22 -20.05
C VAL A 102 20.66 -19.56 -19.49
N GLY A 103 21.71 -20.10 -20.07
CA GLY A 103 22.31 -21.37 -19.64
C GLY A 103 21.44 -22.58 -20.00
N PHE A 104 21.05 -23.37 -19.01
CA PHE A 104 20.20 -24.57 -19.18
C PHE A 104 18.69 -24.29 -19.02
N PHE A 105 18.32 -23.05 -18.75
CA PHE A 105 16.92 -22.66 -18.60
C PHE A 105 16.23 -22.47 -19.97
N PRO A 106 14.99 -22.97 -20.14
CA PRO A 106 14.24 -22.72 -21.36
C PRO A 106 13.86 -21.24 -21.47
N LYS A 107 13.85 -20.73 -22.71
CA LYS A 107 13.36 -19.37 -22.97
C LYS A 107 11.83 -19.37 -22.88
N MET A 108 11.30 -18.77 -21.82
CA MET A 108 9.86 -18.76 -21.53
C MET A 108 9.20 -17.40 -21.78
N GLY A 109 9.95 -16.33 -22.07
CA GLY A 109 9.38 -14.99 -22.28
C GLY A 109 8.54 -14.51 -21.08
N ILE A 110 7.31 -14.05 -21.34
CA ILE A 110 6.43 -13.51 -20.29
C ILE A 110 6.00 -14.57 -19.26
N ARG A 111 5.88 -15.84 -19.65
CA ARG A 111 5.65 -16.95 -18.72
C ARG A 111 6.80 -17.10 -17.72
N GLY A 112 8.02 -16.88 -18.20
CA GLY A 112 9.23 -16.94 -17.35
C GLY A 112 9.18 -15.92 -16.22
N ALA A 113 8.78 -14.69 -16.51
CA ALA A 113 8.58 -13.65 -15.49
C ALA A 113 7.50 -14.04 -14.46
N ALA A 114 6.37 -14.60 -14.91
CA ALA A 114 5.31 -15.06 -14.03
C ALA A 114 5.78 -16.20 -13.09
N VAL A 115 6.49 -17.17 -13.64
CA VAL A 115 7.06 -18.30 -12.88
C VAL A 115 8.12 -17.82 -11.89
N ALA A 116 9.04 -16.93 -12.30
CA ALA A 116 10.05 -16.36 -11.41
C ALA A 116 9.42 -15.62 -10.22
N THR A 117 8.36 -14.85 -10.49
CA THR A 117 7.57 -14.18 -9.43
C THR A 117 6.98 -15.22 -8.47
N GLY A 118 6.33 -16.26 -9.00
CA GLY A 118 5.75 -17.34 -8.19
C GLY A 118 6.79 -18.06 -7.33
N ILE A 119 7.96 -18.42 -7.89
CA ILE A 119 9.04 -19.06 -7.16
C ILE A 119 9.56 -18.13 -6.04
N GLY A 120 9.73 -16.84 -6.31
CA GLY A 120 10.10 -15.85 -5.28
C GLY A 120 9.15 -15.85 -4.09
N GLN A 121 7.84 -15.92 -4.33
CA GLN A 121 6.82 -15.98 -3.27
C GLN A 121 6.88 -17.32 -2.50
N VAL A 122 7.09 -18.44 -3.20
CA VAL A 122 7.27 -19.76 -2.55
C VAL A 122 8.48 -19.74 -1.64
N LEU A 123 9.62 -19.21 -2.09
CA LEU A 123 10.85 -19.13 -1.29
C LEU A 123 10.67 -18.22 -0.07
N THR A 124 9.94 -17.10 -0.22
CA THR A 124 9.59 -16.23 0.90
C THR A 124 8.77 -17.01 1.95
N LEU A 125 7.75 -17.74 1.53
CA LEU A 125 6.93 -18.53 2.45
C LEU A 125 7.74 -19.66 3.11
N ILE A 126 8.57 -20.35 2.35
CA ILE A 126 9.48 -21.39 2.90
C ILE A 126 10.41 -20.77 3.95
N ALA A 127 10.98 -19.59 3.68
CA ALA A 127 11.83 -18.89 4.64
C ALA A 127 11.07 -18.59 5.95
N TYR A 128 9.83 -18.09 5.90
CA TYR A 128 9.01 -17.90 7.09
C TYR A 128 8.78 -19.21 7.87
N ILE A 129 8.44 -20.30 7.19
CA ILE A 129 8.24 -21.61 7.83
C ILE A 129 9.52 -22.12 8.48
N VAL A 130 10.67 -21.94 7.83
CA VAL A 130 11.97 -22.33 8.38
C VAL A 130 12.32 -21.51 9.62
N PHE A 131 12.14 -20.18 9.56
CA PHE A 131 12.38 -19.33 10.73
C PHE A 131 11.45 -19.66 11.90
N ASP A 132 10.17 -20.00 11.63
CA ASP A 132 9.24 -20.44 12.68
C ASP A 132 9.66 -21.76 13.31
N LYS A 133 10.18 -22.72 12.52
CA LYS A 133 10.69 -24.01 13.06
C LYS A 133 11.98 -23.83 13.86
N VAL A 134 12.92 -23.01 13.41
CA VAL A 134 14.20 -22.76 14.09
C VAL A 134 14.03 -21.97 15.38
N LYS A 135 13.15 -20.98 15.35
CA LYS A 135 12.83 -20.13 16.49
C LYS A 135 11.31 -19.94 16.55
N PRO A 136 10.59 -20.85 17.25
CA PRO A 136 9.14 -20.84 17.26
C PRO A 136 8.55 -19.49 17.66
N LEU A 137 7.45 -19.14 17.01
CA LEU A 137 6.67 -17.96 17.34
C LEU A 137 5.99 -18.16 18.71
N PRO A 138 5.80 -17.10 19.51
CA PRO A 138 5.04 -17.18 20.76
C PRO A 138 3.55 -17.47 20.51
N VAL A 139 3.07 -17.28 19.29
CA VAL A 139 1.72 -17.60 18.84
C VAL A 139 1.73 -19.02 18.27
N ARG A 140 0.89 -19.91 18.83
CA ARG A 140 0.81 -21.31 18.42
C ARG A 140 -0.47 -21.56 17.64
N ILE A 141 -0.33 -22.18 16.47
CA ILE A 141 -1.45 -22.63 15.63
C ILE A 141 -1.73 -24.09 15.98
N ASN A 142 -2.63 -24.31 16.93
CA ASN A 142 -3.06 -25.62 17.36
C ASN A 142 -4.47 -25.92 16.81
N ARG A 143 -4.88 -27.21 16.82
CA ARG A 143 -6.25 -27.62 16.40
C ARG A 143 -7.36 -26.89 17.16
N GLU A 144 -7.16 -26.59 18.45
CA GLU A 144 -8.10 -25.80 19.26
C GLU A 144 -8.22 -24.35 18.80
N SER A 145 -7.13 -23.75 18.27
CA SER A 145 -7.12 -22.37 17.75
C SER A 145 -7.70 -22.24 16.34
N LEU A 146 -7.92 -23.35 15.63
CA LEU A 146 -8.61 -23.39 14.34
C LEU A 146 -10.15 -23.31 14.47
N SER A 147 -10.71 -23.40 15.70
CA SER A 147 -12.14 -23.21 15.90
C SER A 147 -12.56 -21.79 15.51
N PHE A 148 -13.70 -21.66 14.83
CA PHE A 148 -14.25 -20.37 14.41
C PHE A 148 -14.68 -19.55 15.63
N ASP A 149 -14.08 -18.38 15.81
CA ASP A 149 -14.44 -17.39 16.83
C ASP A 149 -15.02 -16.16 16.13
N GLY A 150 -16.33 -15.96 16.24
CA GLY A 150 -17.04 -14.86 15.58
C GLY A 150 -16.61 -13.48 16.09
N GLU A 151 -16.19 -13.34 17.35
CA GLU A 151 -15.70 -12.07 17.90
C GLU A 151 -14.37 -11.68 17.26
N VAL A 152 -13.45 -12.64 17.16
CA VAL A 152 -12.15 -12.45 16.50
C VAL A 152 -12.35 -12.13 15.02
N CYS A 153 -13.21 -12.90 14.34
CA CYS A 153 -13.56 -12.68 12.94
C CYS A 153 -14.12 -11.27 12.70
N GLY A 154 -15.11 -10.85 13.49
CA GLY A 154 -15.71 -9.53 13.39
C GLY A 154 -14.70 -8.40 13.58
N ARG A 155 -13.75 -8.54 14.50
CA ARG A 155 -12.65 -7.57 14.71
C ARG A 155 -11.68 -7.54 13.54
N MET A 156 -11.33 -8.70 12.97
CA MET A 156 -10.44 -8.78 11.80
C MET A 156 -11.05 -8.08 10.59
N TYR A 157 -12.31 -8.36 10.26
CA TYR A 157 -13.00 -7.72 9.14
C TYR A 157 -13.33 -6.24 9.42
N GLY A 158 -13.62 -5.88 10.67
CA GLY A 158 -13.83 -4.48 11.08
C GLY A 158 -12.62 -3.58 10.83
N ILE A 159 -11.41 -4.14 10.81
CA ILE A 159 -10.18 -3.43 10.45
C ILE A 159 -9.82 -3.69 8.98
N GLY A 160 -9.96 -4.92 8.53
CA GLY A 160 -9.53 -5.37 7.20
C GLY A 160 -10.33 -4.73 6.07
N ILE A 161 -11.66 -4.63 6.17
CA ILE A 161 -12.50 -4.02 5.13
C ILE A 161 -12.14 -2.55 4.92
N PRO A 162 -12.11 -1.69 5.97
CA PRO A 162 -11.64 -0.31 5.82
C PRO A 162 -10.22 -0.20 5.22
N ALA A 163 -9.30 -1.08 5.63
CA ALA A 163 -7.94 -1.08 5.09
C ALA A 163 -7.90 -1.47 3.60
N THR A 164 -8.70 -2.44 3.17
CA THR A 164 -8.83 -2.83 1.76
C THR A 164 -9.41 -1.68 0.92
N LEU A 165 -10.46 -1.04 1.42
CA LEU A 165 -11.04 0.13 0.76
C LEU A 165 -10.01 1.25 0.64
N ASN A 166 -9.23 1.53 1.70
CA ASN A 166 -8.15 2.51 1.65
C ASN A 166 -7.15 2.26 0.51
N MET A 167 -6.83 0.99 0.24
CA MET A 167 -5.92 0.61 -0.85
C MET A 167 -6.54 0.75 -2.25
N ALA A 168 -7.87 0.68 -2.37
CA ALA A 168 -8.58 0.83 -3.64
C ALA A 168 -8.84 2.29 -4.03
N LEU A 169 -8.97 3.20 -3.06
CA LEU A 169 -9.32 4.60 -3.28
C LEU A 169 -8.40 5.35 -4.26
N PRO A 170 -7.06 5.16 -4.27
CA PRO A 170 -6.18 5.80 -5.25
C PRO A 170 -6.53 5.46 -6.70
N SER A 171 -6.99 4.25 -6.99
CA SER A 171 -7.38 3.85 -8.35
C SER A 171 -8.62 4.60 -8.82
N VAL A 172 -9.61 4.81 -7.94
CA VAL A 172 -10.80 5.62 -8.22
C VAL A 172 -10.41 7.06 -8.51
N LEU A 173 -9.50 7.61 -7.69
CA LEU A 173 -8.98 8.97 -7.89
C LEU A 173 -8.31 9.13 -9.26
N ILE A 174 -7.39 8.23 -9.60
CA ILE A 174 -6.66 8.29 -10.87
C ILE A 174 -7.64 8.26 -12.05
N THR A 175 -8.64 7.38 -12.01
CA THR A 175 -9.68 7.29 -13.05
C THR A 175 -10.47 8.59 -13.18
N ALA A 176 -10.91 9.16 -12.07
CA ALA A 176 -11.66 10.41 -12.05
C ALA A 176 -10.84 11.60 -12.59
N LEU A 177 -9.58 11.72 -12.14
CA LEU A 177 -8.70 12.82 -12.58
C LEU A 177 -8.31 12.67 -14.06
N ASN A 178 -8.09 11.45 -14.55
CA ASN A 178 -7.88 11.20 -15.97
C ASN A 178 -9.10 11.66 -16.79
N GLY A 179 -10.32 11.37 -16.33
CA GLY A 179 -11.55 11.84 -16.96
C GLY A 179 -11.66 13.37 -17.00
N ILE A 180 -11.25 14.06 -15.94
CA ILE A 180 -11.25 15.54 -15.91
C ILE A 180 -10.18 16.11 -16.85
N LEU A 181 -8.96 15.55 -16.85
CA LEU A 181 -7.82 16.06 -17.62
C LEU A 181 -7.90 15.73 -19.10
N SER A 182 -8.54 14.62 -19.49
CA SER A 182 -8.69 14.23 -20.90
C SER A 182 -9.48 15.24 -21.72
N VAL A 183 -10.37 16.02 -21.08
CA VAL A 183 -11.13 17.10 -21.73
C VAL A 183 -10.21 18.24 -22.21
N TYR A 184 -9.05 18.42 -21.57
CA TYR A 184 -8.12 19.50 -21.91
C TYR A 184 -7.07 19.08 -22.94
N SER A 185 -6.31 18.03 -22.70
CA SER A 185 -5.43 17.38 -23.69
C SER A 185 -4.83 16.07 -23.15
N GLU A 186 -4.39 15.19 -24.06
CA GLU A 186 -3.65 13.97 -23.70
C GLU A 186 -2.36 14.24 -22.94
N SER A 187 -1.68 15.38 -23.22
CA SER A 187 -0.47 15.77 -22.49
C SER A 187 -0.70 15.90 -20.98
N TYR A 188 -1.86 16.39 -20.53
CA TYR A 188 -2.18 16.50 -19.11
C TYR A 188 -2.43 15.12 -18.46
N VAL A 189 -3.02 14.18 -19.19
CA VAL A 189 -3.19 12.80 -18.74
C VAL A 189 -1.83 12.12 -18.58
N LEU A 190 -0.92 12.32 -19.55
CA LEU A 190 0.46 11.86 -19.46
C LEU A 190 1.20 12.46 -18.25
N VAL A 191 1.06 13.77 -18.03
CA VAL A 191 1.63 14.45 -16.86
C VAL A 191 1.14 13.83 -15.55
N LEU A 192 -0.15 13.55 -15.42
CA LEU A 192 -0.70 12.88 -14.23
C LEU A 192 -0.09 11.48 -14.06
N GLY A 193 0.04 10.71 -15.14
CA GLY A 193 0.67 9.39 -15.12
C GLY A 193 2.13 9.43 -14.67
N VAL A 194 2.92 10.38 -15.18
CA VAL A 194 4.31 10.60 -14.76
C VAL A 194 4.38 11.05 -13.31
N TYR A 195 3.50 11.99 -12.89
CA TYR A 195 3.42 12.41 -11.50
C TYR A 195 3.21 11.22 -10.55
N TYR A 196 2.27 10.31 -10.83
CA TYR A 196 2.03 9.15 -9.98
C TYR A 196 3.23 8.20 -9.91
N LYS A 197 3.99 8.04 -11.00
CA LYS A 197 5.24 7.28 -10.98
C LYS A 197 6.27 7.93 -10.06
N LEU A 198 6.48 9.24 -10.18
CA LEU A 198 7.40 10.00 -9.33
C LEU A 198 6.94 10.02 -7.86
N GLN A 199 5.64 10.22 -7.64
CA GLN A 199 5.04 10.17 -6.31
C GLN A 199 5.31 8.82 -5.62
N THR A 200 5.22 7.71 -6.35
CA THR A 200 5.52 6.39 -5.80
C THR A 200 6.92 6.34 -5.22
N PHE A 201 7.94 6.84 -5.90
CA PHE A 201 9.32 6.87 -5.39
C PHE A 201 9.47 7.73 -4.13
N ILE A 202 8.75 8.85 -4.05
CA ILE A 202 8.82 9.77 -2.89
C ILE A 202 8.06 9.19 -1.68
N TYR A 203 6.87 8.62 -1.93
CA TYR A 203 5.99 8.13 -0.86
C TYR A 203 6.35 6.71 -0.39
N LEU A 204 7.04 5.91 -1.19
CA LEU A 204 7.36 4.52 -0.85
C LEU A 204 8.21 4.40 0.42
N PRO A 205 9.27 5.21 0.63
CA PRO A 205 10.01 5.19 1.89
C PRO A 205 9.17 5.64 3.09
N ALA A 206 8.34 6.68 2.94
CA ALA A 206 7.45 7.14 4.01
C ALA A 206 6.41 6.08 4.37
N ASN A 207 5.79 5.43 3.37
CA ASN A 207 4.88 4.31 3.60
C ASN A 207 5.59 3.13 4.27
N GLY A 208 6.85 2.86 3.93
CA GLY A 208 7.67 1.86 4.60
C GLY A 208 7.84 2.14 6.10
N ILE A 209 8.10 3.39 6.47
CA ILE A 209 8.16 3.81 7.88
C ILE A 209 6.81 3.55 8.56
N ILE A 210 5.69 3.96 7.95
CA ILE A 210 4.35 3.78 8.52
C ILE A 210 4.00 2.30 8.67
N GLN A 211 4.31 1.47 7.71
CA GLN A 211 4.11 0.01 7.81
C GLN A 211 4.95 -0.60 8.94
N GLY A 212 6.19 -0.13 9.11
CA GLY A 212 7.08 -0.57 10.19
C GLY A 212 6.61 -0.18 11.59
N ILE A 213 6.00 0.99 11.76
CA ILE A 213 5.53 1.43 13.09
C ILE A 213 4.20 0.80 13.52
N ARG A 214 3.37 0.33 12.59
CA ARG A 214 2.05 -0.26 12.93
C ARG A 214 2.15 -1.35 14.00
N PRO A 215 2.97 -2.40 13.86
CA PRO A 215 3.10 -3.41 14.89
C PRO A 215 3.76 -2.88 16.17
N LEU A 216 4.69 -1.90 16.08
CA LEU A 216 5.30 -1.30 17.24
C LEU A 216 4.29 -0.50 18.06
N VAL A 217 3.43 0.28 17.41
CA VAL A 217 2.35 1.02 18.06
C VAL A 217 1.34 0.04 18.69
N GLY A 218 0.90 -0.96 17.96
CA GLY A 218 -0.06 -1.94 18.46
C GLY A 218 0.46 -2.70 19.67
N TYR A 219 1.72 -3.15 19.64
CA TYR A 219 2.35 -3.86 20.74
C TYR A 219 2.47 -2.98 22.00
N ASN A 220 3.02 -1.76 21.86
CA ASN A 220 3.19 -0.85 23.01
C ASN A 220 1.85 -0.36 23.57
N TYR A 221 0.85 -0.13 22.71
CA TYR A 221 -0.50 0.21 23.16
C TYR A 221 -1.15 -0.95 23.93
N GLY A 222 -1.01 -2.18 23.43
CA GLY A 222 -1.49 -3.38 24.12
C GLY A 222 -0.81 -3.63 25.47
N ALA A 223 0.44 -3.18 25.62
CA ALA A 223 1.20 -3.23 26.89
C ALA A 223 0.90 -2.06 27.83
N GLY A 224 0.06 -1.09 27.45
CA GLY A 224 -0.24 0.11 28.25
C GLY A 224 0.83 1.21 28.21
N GLU A 225 1.87 1.06 27.38
CA GLU A 225 3.02 1.94 27.29
C GLU A 225 2.71 3.19 26.40
N ASN A 226 1.75 4.01 26.82
CA ASN A 226 1.26 5.17 26.07
C ASN A 226 2.37 6.17 25.70
N ARG A 227 3.34 6.42 26.60
CA ARG A 227 4.48 7.32 26.33
C ARG A 227 5.36 6.80 25.19
N ARG A 228 5.52 5.48 25.08
CA ARG A 228 6.27 4.88 23.96
C ARG A 228 5.52 5.00 22.65
N VAL A 229 4.21 4.78 22.65
CA VAL A 229 3.36 5.00 21.48
C VAL A 229 3.50 6.43 20.98
N GLU A 230 3.42 7.41 21.89
CA GLU A 230 3.57 8.83 21.55
C GLU A 230 4.94 9.13 20.93
N LYS A 231 6.00 8.61 21.51
CA LYS A 231 7.36 8.77 20.98
C LYS A 231 7.54 8.15 19.61
N ILE A 232 6.94 6.96 19.38
CA ILE A 232 6.99 6.25 18.10
C ILE A 232 6.32 7.07 17.00
N TYR A 233 5.07 7.51 17.18
CA TYR A 233 4.39 8.24 16.12
C TYR A 233 4.98 9.63 15.88
N ARG A 234 5.46 10.34 16.91
CA ARG A 234 6.14 11.63 16.74
C ARG A 234 7.44 11.50 15.95
N LEU A 235 8.25 10.48 16.26
CA LEU A 235 9.49 10.22 15.54
C LEU A 235 9.18 9.88 14.08
N SER A 236 8.18 9.03 13.84
CA SER A 236 7.77 8.62 12.50
C SER A 236 7.22 9.78 11.69
N LEU A 237 6.46 10.67 12.32
CA LEU A 237 6.01 11.91 11.68
C LEU A 237 7.19 12.79 11.27
N GLY A 238 8.20 12.95 12.14
CA GLY A 238 9.41 13.70 11.82
C GLY A 238 10.19 13.08 10.63
N MET A 239 10.35 11.76 10.64
CA MET A 239 11.01 11.04 9.54
C MET A 239 10.23 11.15 8.23
N ALA A 240 8.91 10.98 8.26
CA ALA A 240 8.06 11.13 7.09
C ALA A 240 8.08 12.57 6.56
N ALA A 241 8.00 13.58 7.44
CA ALA A 241 8.09 14.98 7.07
C ALA A 241 9.43 15.33 6.41
N LEU A 242 10.54 14.78 6.93
CA LEU A 242 11.87 14.97 6.34
C LEU A 242 11.96 14.39 4.92
N LEU A 243 11.44 13.17 4.71
CA LEU A 243 11.39 12.55 3.39
C LEU A 243 10.52 13.35 2.42
N MET A 244 9.36 13.81 2.88
CA MET A 244 8.46 14.64 2.08
C MET A 244 9.07 16.01 1.76
N ALA A 245 9.84 16.59 2.69
CA ALA A 245 10.60 17.82 2.45
C ALA A 245 11.68 17.62 1.38
N ALA A 246 12.42 16.50 1.45
CA ALA A 246 13.40 16.15 0.40
C ALA A 246 12.73 15.99 -0.97
N GLY A 247 11.57 15.32 -1.04
CA GLY A 247 10.77 15.21 -2.26
C GLY A 247 10.28 16.57 -2.76
N THR A 248 9.86 17.46 -1.87
CA THR A 248 9.47 18.84 -2.21
C THR A 248 10.64 19.61 -2.82
N VAL A 249 11.81 19.55 -2.18
CA VAL A 249 13.02 20.21 -2.68
C VAL A 249 13.38 19.68 -4.08
N ALA A 250 13.36 18.37 -4.29
CA ALA A 250 13.63 17.77 -5.59
C ALA A 250 12.64 18.25 -6.66
N CYS A 251 11.33 18.25 -6.39
CA CYS A 251 10.32 18.72 -7.32
C CYS A 251 10.39 20.23 -7.60
N MET A 252 10.91 21.03 -6.68
CA MET A 252 11.10 22.48 -6.89
C MET A 252 12.35 22.81 -7.67
N THR A 253 13.45 22.11 -7.39
CA THR A 253 14.78 22.44 -7.97
C THR A 253 15.01 21.81 -9.33
N VAL A 254 14.60 20.56 -9.53
CA VAL A 254 14.90 19.78 -10.75
C VAL A 254 13.65 19.19 -11.44
N PRO A 255 12.53 19.91 -11.56
CA PRO A 255 11.30 19.33 -12.10
C PRO A 255 11.41 18.93 -13.58
N SER A 256 12.20 19.67 -14.37
CA SER A 256 12.42 19.38 -15.78
C SER A 256 13.16 18.06 -15.98
N GLN A 257 14.22 17.84 -15.20
CA GLN A 257 14.99 16.60 -15.25
C GLN A 257 14.14 15.40 -14.81
N LEU A 258 13.33 15.57 -13.75
CA LEU A 258 12.41 14.53 -13.30
C LEU A 258 11.37 14.16 -14.37
N MET A 259 10.80 15.14 -15.05
CA MET A 259 9.83 14.90 -16.12
C MET A 259 10.46 14.30 -17.37
N SER A 260 11.67 14.74 -17.75
CA SER A 260 12.39 14.24 -18.94
C SER A 260 12.84 12.78 -18.82
N LEU A 261 12.89 12.21 -17.59
CA LEU A 261 13.10 10.76 -17.41
C LEU A 261 11.95 9.91 -17.99
N PHE A 262 10.77 10.51 -18.20
CA PHE A 262 9.57 9.79 -18.61
C PHE A 262 8.92 10.29 -19.89
N SER A 263 9.36 11.42 -20.43
CA SER A 263 8.80 12.01 -21.65
C SER A 263 9.82 12.91 -22.35
N ASP A 264 9.95 12.72 -23.67
CA ASP A 264 10.78 13.55 -24.54
C ASP A 264 10.00 14.76 -25.12
N SER A 265 8.68 14.82 -24.92
CA SER A 265 7.83 15.90 -25.39
C SER A 265 8.04 17.18 -24.57
N ALA A 266 8.53 18.25 -25.21
CA ALA A 266 8.74 19.54 -24.57
C ALA A 266 7.46 20.13 -23.95
N ASP A 267 6.30 19.92 -24.60
CA ASP A 267 4.99 20.35 -24.09
C ASP A 267 4.63 19.59 -22.79
N THR A 268 4.79 18.27 -22.79
CA THR A 268 4.52 17.44 -21.61
C THR A 268 5.48 17.79 -20.45
N VAL A 269 6.75 18.01 -20.74
CA VAL A 269 7.75 18.41 -19.72
C VAL A 269 7.39 19.76 -19.12
N SER A 270 7.05 20.76 -19.94
CA SER A 270 6.68 22.10 -19.47
C SER A 270 5.44 22.07 -18.55
N LYS A 271 4.37 21.38 -18.98
CA LYS A 271 3.14 21.19 -18.18
C LYS A 271 3.43 20.40 -16.90
N GLY A 272 4.30 19.38 -16.98
CA GLY A 272 4.73 18.58 -15.85
C GLY A 272 5.53 19.35 -14.81
N CYS A 273 6.43 20.26 -15.24
CA CYS A 273 7.14 21.14 -14.32
C CYS A 273 6.18 22.00 -13.49
N THR A 274 5.16 22.55 -14.14
CA THR A 274 4.12 23.31 -13.44
C THR A 274 3.35 22.45 -12.46
N ALA A 275 2.95 21.24 -12.87
CA ALA A 275 2.25 20.28 -12.02
C ALA A 275 3.09 19.91 -10.78
N LEU A 276 4.35 19.51 -10.96
CA LEU A 276 5.23 19.11 -9.87
C LEU A 276 5.46 20.22 -8.86
N ARG A 277 5.71 21.45 -9.32
CA ARG A 277 5.92 22.61 -8.44
C ARG A 277 4.70 22.95 -7.59
N ILE A 278 3.49 22.77 -8.13
CA ILE A 278 2.26 23.04 -7.37
C ILE A 278 1.99 21.90 -6.40
N ILE A 279 1.94 20.66 -6.88
CA ILE A 279 1.54 19.50 -6.08
C ILE A 279 2.49 19.26 -4.90
N CYS A 280 3.81 19.45 -5.09
CA CYS A 280 4.80 19.21 -4.04
C CYS A 280 4.65 20.12 -2.81
N LEU A 281 3.93 21.24 -2.91
CA LEU A 281 3.57 22.09 -1.76
C LEU A 281 2.74 21.32 -0.73
N GLY A 282 1.97 20.32 -1.18
CA GLY A 282 1.19 19.46 -0.29
C GLY A 282 1.98 18.33 0.38
N PHE A 283 3.19 17.99 -0.10
CA PHE A 283 3.91 16.79 0.36
C PHE A 283 4.23 16.82 1.85
N ILE A 284 4.79 17.91 2.37
CA ILE A 284 5.13 18.02 3.80
C ILE A 284 3.88 17.89 4.65
N VAL A 285 2.79 18.54 4.25
CA VAL A 285 1.51 18.50 4.96
C VAL A 285 0.91 17.09 4.93
N SER A 286 1.09 16.35 3.82
CA SER A 286 0.59 14.97 3.70
C SER A 286 1.20 14.01 4.71
N SER A 287 2.41 14.29 5.24
CA SER A 287 3.04 13.48 6.28
C SER A 287 2.16 13.33 7.53
N LEU A 288 1.37 14.36 7.86
CA LEU A 288 0.42 14.33 8.97
C LEU A 288 -0.72 13.32 8.73
N SER A 289 -1.38 13.44 7.57
CA SER A 289 -2.50 12.54 7.23
C SER A 289 -2.06 11.09 7.12
N VAL A 290 -0.90 10.81 6.49
CA VAL A 290 -0.36 9.47 6.32
C VAL A 290 0.06 8.85 7.67
N THR A 291 0.77 9.61 8.51
CA THR A 291 1.25 9.11 9.81
C THR A 291 0.09 8.87 10.77
N TYR A 292 -0.84 9.81 10.89
CA TYR A 292 -1.97 9.65 11.79
C TYR A 292 -2.94 8.57 11.34
N SER A 293 -3.22 8.47 10.05
CA SER A 293 -4.03 7.38 9.47
C SER A 293 -3.42 6.01 9.78
N GLY A 294 -2.12 5.84 9.53
CA GLY A 294 -1.41 4.59 9.84
C GLY A 294 -1.36 4.26 11.34
N THR A 295 -1.23 5.28 12.19
CA THR A 295 -1.25 5.10 13.65
C THR A 295 -2.66 4.73 14.14
N LEU A 296 -3.72 5.31 13.59
CA LEU A 296 -5.11 4.93 13.89
C LEU A 296 -5.39 3.48 13.52
N GLU A 297 -4.93 3.03 12.36
CA GLU A 297 -5.04 1.61 11.97
C GLU A 297 -4.32 0.68 12.95
N ALA A 298 -3.12 1.06 13.40
CA ALA A 298 -2.36 0.32 14.40
C ALA A 298 -3.06 0.24 15.77
N LEU A 299 -3.86 1.26 16.10
CA LEU A 299 -4.68 1.31 17.31
C LEU A 299 -6.02 0.56 17.16
N GLY A 300 -6.27 -0.09 16.01
CA GLY A 300 -7.51 -0.79 15.70
C GLY A 300 -8.66 0.12 15.26
N GLU A 301 -8.38 1.37 14.92
CA GLU A 301 -9.36 2.38 14.50
C GLU A 301 -9.37 2.50 12.96
N GLY A 302 -9.83 1.44 12.29
CA GLY A 302 -9.86 1.37 10.82
C GLY A 302 -10.85 2.37 10.18
N VAL A 303 -12.02 2.58 10.80
CA VAL A 303 -13.04 3.48 10.27
C VAL A 303 -12.58 4.95 10.24
N PRO A 304 -12.02 5.52 11.32
CA PRO A 304 -11.44 6.87 11.27
C PRO A 304 -10.33 7.03 10.24
N SER A 305 -9.49 6.01 10.04
CA SER A 305 -8.48 5.99 8.98
C SER A 305 -9.12 6.04 7.59
N LEU A 306 -10.18 5.24 7.36
CA LEU A 306 -10.93 5.27 6.12
C LEU A 306 -11.57 6.64 5.84
N VAL A 307 -12.10 7.32 6.86
CA VAL A 307 -12.67 8.67 6.71
C VAL A 307 -11.62 9.66 6.23
N ILE A 308 -10.40 9.62 6.80
CA ILE A 308 -9.28 10.46 6.34
C ILE A 308 -8.96 10.17 4.88
N SER A 309 -8.91 8.91 4.49
CA SER A 309 -8.62 8.49 3.13
C SER A 309 -9.72 8.85 2.15
N LEU A 310 -10.99 8.73 2.53
CA LEU A 310 -12.13 9.17 1.72
C LEU A 310 -12.09 10.68 1.46
N LEU A 311 -11.78 11.49 2.46
CA LEU A 311 -11.59 12.93 2.30
C LEU A 311 -10.46 13.21 1.30
N ARG A 312 -9.35 12.48 1.42
CA ARG A 312 -8.15 12.66 0.60
C ARG A 312 -8.33 12.22 -0.84
N TYR A 313 -9.00 11.09 -1.09
CA TYR A 313 -9.04 10.46 -2.42
C TYR A 313 -10.34 10.66 -3.18
N ILE A 314 -11.43 11.06 -2.52
CA ILE A 314 -12.75 11.20 -3.18
C ILE A 314 -13.42 12.52 -2.82
N VAL A 315 -13.74 12.73 -1.54
CA VAL A 315 -14.71 13.74 -1.09
C VAL A 315 -14.22 15.17 -1.33
N VAL A 316 -12.93 15.42 -1.17
CA VAL A 316 -12.37 16.77 -1.35
C VAL A 316 -11.71 16.90 -2.72
N ILE A 317 -10.86 15.97 -3.13
CA ILE A 317 -10.03 16.14 -4.31
C ILE A 317 -10.84 16.13 -5.61
N ILE A 318 -11.81 15.21 -5.77
CA ILE A 318 -12.57 15.11 -7.02
C ILE A 318 -13.45 16.35 -7.25
N PRO A 319 -14.26 16.81 -6.28
CA PRO A 319 -15.01 18.06 -6.43
C PRO A 319 -14.10 19.29 -6.59
N ALA A 320 -13.02 19.38 -5.82
CA ALA A 320 -12.08 20.50 -5.95
C ALA A 320 -11.42 20.53 -7.33
N ALA A 321 -10.94 19.37 -7.83
CA ALA A 321 -10.37 19.26 -9.16
C ALA A 321 -11.38 19.64 -10.26
N PHE A 322 -12.64 19.19 -10.13
CA PHE A 322 -13.68 19.53 -11.08
C PHE A 322 -13.99 21.03 -11.08
N ILE A 323 -14.18 21.64 -9.91
CA ILE A 323 -14.51 23.07 -9.78
C ILE A 323 -13.33 23.94 -10.24
N LEU A 324 -12.12 23.67 -9.74
CA LEU A 324 -10.96 24.46 -10.07
C LEU A 324 -10.52 24.29 -11.53
N SER A 325 -10.72 23.11 -12.12
CA SER A 325 -10.44 22.93 -13.55
C SER A 325 -11.37 23.78 -14.44
N ARG A 326 -12.62 24.01 -14.02
CA ARG A 326 -13.55 24.90 -14.71
C ARG A 326 -13.19 26.38 -14.54
N ALA A 327 -12.59 26.76 -13.39
CA ALA A 327 -12.24 28.14 -13.08
C ALA A 327 -10.91 28.57 -13.71
N ILE A 328 -9.89 27.75 -13.64
CA ILE A 328 -8.50 28.09 -14.03
C ILE A 328 -7.87 27.07 -15.00
N GLY A 329 -8.69 26.24 -15.64
CA GLY A 329 -8.21 25.21 -16.58
C GLY A 329 -7.52 24.03 -15.90
N ALA A 330 -6.80 23.22 -16.68
CA ALA A 330 -6.16 21.99 -16.19
C ALA A 330 -5.23 22.22 -14.97
N VAL A 331 -4.65 23.40 -14.83
CA VAL A 331 -3.80 23.75 -13.66
C VAL A 331 -4.58 23.70 -12.35
N GLY A 332 -5.89 23.92 -12.40
CA GLY A 332 -6.77 23.80 -11.24
C GLY A 332 -6.76 22.42 -10.60
N VAL A 333 -6.56 21.36 -11.39
CA VAL A 333 -6.44 19.99 -10.88
C VAL A 333 -5.22 19.87 -9.96
N TRP A 334 -4.12 20.52 -10.28
CA TRP A 334 -2.90 20.49 -9.45
C TRP A 334 -3.09 21.19 -8.10
N TRP A 335 -3.81 22.30 -8.08
CA TRP A 335 -4.17 23.01 -6.85
C TRP A 335 -5.14 22.20 -5.97
N ALA A 336 -5.98 21.37 -6.58
CA ALA A 336 -6.86 20.48 -5.83
C ALA A 336 -6.08 19.50 -4.93
N PHE A 337 -4.90 19.04 -5.36
CA PHE A 337 -4.02 18.22 -4.51
C PHE A 337 -3.60 18.97 -3.24
N VAL A 338 -3.16 20.22 -3.37
CA VAL A 338 -2.70 21.02 -2.22
C VAL A 338 -3.84 21.25 -1.22
N ILE A 339 -5.00 21.68 -1.72
CA ILE A 339 -6.19 21.90 -0.87
C ILE A 339 -6.58 20.62 -0.15
N THR A 340 -6.54 19.51 -0.86
CA THR A 340 -6.91 18.20 -0.31
C THR A 340 -5.93 17.75 0.78
N GLU A 341 -4.63 17.91 0.57
CA GLU A 341 -3.65 17.54 1.60
C GLU A 341 -3.79 18.40 2.85
N CYS A 342 -4.06 19.68 2.70
CA CYS A 342 -4.32 20.57 3.84
C CYS A 342 -5.60 20.16 4.62
N THR A 343 -6.70 19.92 3.91
CA THR A 343 -7.97 19.52 4.54
C THR A 343 -7.86 18.14 5.20
N ALA A 344 -7.22 17.18 4.53
CA ALA A 344 -7.00 15.84 5.07
C ALA A 344 -6.08 15.86 6.31
N ALA A 345 -5.05 16.70 6.32
CA ALA A 345 -4.16 16.86 7.46
C ALA A 345 -4.90 17.44 8.67
N VAL A 346 -5.73 18.47 8.49
CA VAL A 346 -6.55 19.03 9.55
C VAL A 346 -7.53 17.98 10.10
N ALA A 347 -8.23 17.27 9.24
CA ALA A 347 -9.14 16.19 9.65
C ALA A 347 -8.39 15.08 10.41
N ALA A 348 -7.22 14.66 9.91
CA ALA A 348 -6.38 13.65 10.54
C ALA A 348 -5.92 14.09 11.94
N CYS A 349 -5.47 15.34 12.09
CA CYS A 349 -5.09 15.89 13.39
C CYS A 349 -6.26 15.87 14.38
N ILE A 350 -7.43 16.35 13.97
CA ILE A 350 -8.61 16.40 14.84
C ILE A 350 -9.04 14.97 15.26
N LEU A 351 -9.19 14.07 14.31
CA LEU A 351 -9.61 12.69 14.58
C LEU A 351 -8.59 11.96 15.45
N PHE A 352 -7.31 12.06 15.12
CA PHE A 352 -6.24 11.42 15.89
C PHE A 352 -6.22 11.90 17.34
N HIS A 353 -6.18 13.20 17.58
CA HIS A 353 -6.09 13.74 18.96
C HIS A 353 -7.35 13.43 19.79
N ARG A 354 -8.53 13.45 19.17
CA ARG A 354 -9.78 13.03 19.85
C ARG A 354 -9.75 11.55 20.26
N ILE A 355 -9.29 10.69 19.36
CA ILE A 355 -9.26 9.24 19.60
C ILE A 355 -8.13 8.89 20.56
N TRP A 356 -6.93 9.43 20.34
CA TRP A 356 -5.78 9.21 21.20
C TRP A 356 -6.05 9.68 22.64
N GLY A 357 -6.62 10.86 22.82
CA GLY A 357 -6.96 11.39 24.14
C GLY A 357 -7.97 10.52 24.90
N ARG A 358 -8.91 9.85 24.22
CA ARG A 358 -9.82 8.88 24.84
C ARG A 358 -9.12 7.56 25.20
N LYS A 359 -8.32 7.04 24.26
CA LYS A 359 -7.64 5.74 24.41
C LYS A 359 -6.52 5.78 25.46
N SER A 360 -5.73 6.85 25.53
CA SER A 360 -4.68 7.00 26.54
C SER A 360 -5.24 7.04 27.97
N LYS A 361 -6.30 7.81 28.20
CA LYS A 361 -6.99 7.85 29.51
C LYS A 361 -7.60 6.49 29.89
N ALA A 362 -8.22 5.79 28.95
CA ALA A 362 -8.80 4.47 29.18
C ALA A 362 -7.74 3.39 29.50
N SER A 363 -6.52 3.54 28.97
CA SER A 363 -5.39 2.65 29.26
C SER A 363 -4.81 2.92 30.67
N GLU A 364 -4.69 4.18 31.06
CA GLU A 364 -4.22 4.57 32.41
C GLU A 364 -5.16 4.10 33.51
N GLY A 365 -6.48 4.18 33.31
CA GLY A 365 -7.49 3.71 34.24
C GLY A 365 -7.61 2.18 34.39
N LYS A 366 -6.94 1.40 33.53
CA LYS A 366 -6.88 -0.08 33.64
C LYS A 366 -5.66 -0.57 34.41
N ILE A 367 -4.68 0.31 34.64
CA ILE A 367 -3.42 -0.01 35.34
C ILE A 367 -3.46 0.48 36.78
N ALA A 368 -4.33 1.45 37.10
CA ALA A 368 -4.68 1.88 38.47
C ALA A 368 -5.78 0.96 39.06
#